data_ce8ba563927f1f2668b8951a909cafbd
#
_entry.id   ce8ba563927f1f2668b8951a909cafbd
#
_cell.length_a   1.000
_cell.length_b   1.000
_cell.length_c   1.000
_cell.angle_alpha   90.00
_cell.angle_beta   90.00
_cell.angle_gamma   90.00
#
_symmetry.space_group_name_H-M   'P 1'
#
loop_
_entity.id
_entity.type
_entity.pdbx_description
1 polymer ?
#
loop_
_entity_poly.entity_id
_entity_poly.type
_entity_poly.pdbx_seq_one_letter_code
_entity_poly.pdbx_strand_id
1 'polypeptide(L)'
;AAYLSKFGFMKWFAATMAAACAGMSWMTMLIVLCIIYTLAHYLLASNSAHIAAMFIAFTTILVAAGAPVIPTAIILAILCNSASFLTHYGCGVTPIFFGSGFMGQGEWWKIGFIITVMHIVVWMVLGLPIMGILGMM
;
A
#
# COMPACT_ATOMS: atom_id res chain seq x y z
N ALA A 1 -4.25 7.65 13.27
CA ALA A 1 -3.47 8.43 12.30
C ALA A 1 -2.94 9.73 12.92
N ALA A 2 -3.80 10.64 13.42
CA ALA A 2 -3.37 11.95 13.95
C ALA A 2 -2.30 11.87 15.04
N TYR A 3 -2.44 10.96 15.99
CA TYR A 3 -1.46 10.77 17.07
C TYR A 3 -0.11 10.25 16.55
N LEU A 4 -0.09 9.33 15.58
CA LEU A 4 1.14 8.83 14.96
C LEU A 4 1.94 9.95 14.28
N SER A 5 1.24 10.86 13.60
CA SER A 5 1.86 12.05 13.00
C SER A 5 2.36 13.03 14.07
N LYS A 6 1.56 13.26 15.12
CA LYS A 6 1.88 14.18 16.22
C LYS A 6 3.12 13.75 17.01
N PHE A 7 3.30 12.45 17.24
CA PHE A 7 4.46 11.90 17.96
C PHE A 7 5.69 11.64 17.07
N GLY A 8 5.66 12.08 15.79
CA GLY A 8 6.80 11.97 14.91
C GLY A 8 7.08 10.56 14.38
N PHE A 9 6.21 9.58 14.69
CA PHE A 9 6.35 8.20 14.21
C PHE A 9 6.50 8.13 12.69
N MET A 10 5.71 8.91 11.95
CA MET A 10 5.76 8.92 10.50
C MET A 10 7.08 9.43 9.96
N LYS A 11 7.68 10.44 10.61
CA LYS A 11 9.00 10.97 10.23
C LYS A 11 10.10 9.94 10.52
N TRP A 12 10.07 9.32 11.69
CA TRP A 12 11.00 8.26 12.06
C TRP A 12 10.89 7.07 11.10
N PHE A 13 9.68 6.60 10.84
CA PHE A 13 9.43 5.48 9.92
C PHE A 13 9.92 5.79 8.50
N ALA A 14 9.61 6.99 7.98
CA ALA A 14 10.09 7.43 6.67
C ALA A 14 11.62 7.47 6.60
N ALA A 15 12.28 8.02 7.61
CA ALA A 15 13.74 8.06 7.67
C ALA A 15 14.36 6.67 7.74
N THR A 16 13.78 5.77 8.53
CA THR A 16 14.24 4.37 8.65
C THR A 16 14.07 3.62 7.33
N MET A 17 12.94 3.78 6.65
CA MET A 17 12.70 3.15 5.35
C MET A 17 13.63 3.71 4.27
N ALA A 18 13.83 5.02 4.22
CA ALA A 18 14.78 5.65 3.30
C ALA A 18 16.22 5.14 3.51
N ALA A 19 16.65 5.00 4.78
CA ALA A 19 17.97 4.47 5.12
C ALA A 19 18.10 2.98 4.73
N ALA A 20 17.09 2.18 5.00
CA ALA A 20 17.07 0.75 4.65
C ALA A 20 17.09 0.50 3.14
N CYS A 21 16.55 1.41 2.37
CA CYS A 21 16.49 1.33 0.91
C CYS A 21 17.62 2.11 0.20
N ALA A 22 18.59 2.64 0.96
CA ALA A 22 19.70 3.40 0.38
C ALA A 22 20.51 2.54 -0.60
N GLY A 23 20.77 3.08 -1.80
CA GLY A 23 21.48 2.37 -2.87
C GLY A 23 20.62 1.46 -3.75
N MET A 24 19.34 1.31 -3.46
CA MET A 24 18.42 0.59 -4.36
C MET A 24 17.99 1.49 -5.54
N SER A 25 17.73 0.86 -6.69
CA SER A 25 17.06 1.58 -7.79
C SER A 25 15.65 1.98 -7.36
N TRP A 26 15.14 3.09 -7.90
CA TRP A 26 13.79 3.54 -7.58
C TRP A 26 12.72 2.47 -7.87
N MET A 27 12.93 1.64 -8.90
CA MET A 27 12.02 0.55 -9.25
C MET A 27 12.00 -0.54 -8.16
N THR A 28 13.17 -0.95 -7.67
CA THR A 28 13.27 -1.94 -6.58
C THR A 28 12.65 -1.38 -5.31
N MET A 29 12.93 -0.11 -5.00
CA MET A 29 12.34 0.58 -3.86
C MET A 29 10.81 0.67 -3.97
N LEU A 30 10.28 0.97 -5.15
CA LEU A 30 8.83 1.00 -5.39
C LEU A 30 8.20 -0.36 -5.06
N ILE A 31 8.75 -1.45 -5.57
CA ILE A 31 8.22 -2.81 -5.30
C ILE A 31 8.24 -3.12 -3.79
N VAL A 32 9.39 -2.91 -3.13
CA VAL A 32 9.56 -3.19 -1.70
C VAL A 32 8.58 -2.35 -0.87
N LEU A 33 8.51 -1.05 -1.13
CA LEU A 33 7.64 -0.16 -0.38
C LEU A 33 6.16 -0.39 -0.67
N CYS A 34 5.78 -0.79 -1.87
CA CYS A 34 4.41 -1.20 -2.18
C CYS A 34 3.99 -2.45 -1.38
N ILE A 35 4.88 -3.43 -1.23
CA ILE A 35 4.63 -4.61 -0.39
C ILE A 35 4.45 -4.20 1.07
N ILE A 36 5.39 -3.42 1.62
CA ILE A 36 5.33 -2.94 3.01
C ILE A 36 4.06 -2.10 3.23
N TYR A 37 3.76 -1.17 2.33
CA TYR A 37 2.57 -0.33 2.38
C TYR A 37 1.30 -1.16 2.43
N THR A 38 1.20 -2.16 1.57
CA THR A 38 0.03 -3.04 1.51
C THR A 38 -0.10 -3.89 2.77
N LEU A 39 0.99 -4.51 3.24
CA LEU A 39 0.97 -5.34 4.44
C LEU A 39 0.72 -4.54 5.73
N ALA A 40 1.10 -3.26 5.76
CA ALA A 40 0.79 -2.38 6.88
C ALA A 40 -0.73 -2.23 7.13
N HIS A 41 -1.55 -2.57 6.15
CA HIS A 41 -3.01 -2.56 6.31
C HIS A 41 -3.52 -3.59 7.34
N TYR A 42 -2.78 -4.66 7.62
CA TYR A 42 -3.11 -5.57 8.73
C TYR A 42 -3.18 -4.85 10.09
N LEU A 43 -2.49 -3.72 10.23
CA LEU A 43 -2.47 -2.91 11.46
C LEU A 43 -3.53 -1.80 11.46
N LEU A 44 -4.21 -1.60 10.33
CA LEU A 44 -5.11 -0.46 10.12
C LEU A 44 -6.50 -0.94 9.67
N ALA A 45 -7.50 -0.76 10.50
CA ALA A 45 -8.87 -1.21 10.25
C ALA A 45 -9.69 -0.25 9.33
N SER A 46 -9.02 0.58 8.52
CA SER A 46 -9.70 1.57 7.68
C SER A 46 -8.77 2.09 6.58
N ASN A 47 -9.26 2.12 5.34
CA ASN A 47 -8.55 2.74 4.22
C ASN A 47 -8.21 4.20 4.45
N SER A 48 -9.16 4.98 4.99
CA SER A 48 -8.92 6.39 5.28
C SER A 48 -7.81 6.58 6.30
N ALA A 49 -7.75 5.74 7.33
CA ALA A 49 -6.67 5.77 8.31
C ALA A 49 -5.33 5.37 7.69
N HIS A 50 -5.33 4.36 6.80
CA HIS A 50 -4.13 3.93 6.07
C HIS A 50 -3.57 5.07 5.19
N ILE A 51 -4.43 5.67 4.35
CA ILE A 51 -4.04 6.80 3.50
C ILE A 51 -3.50 7.95 4.34
N ALA A 52 -4.25 8.37 5.34
CA ALA A 52 -3.86 9.49 6.21
C ALA A 52 -2.54 9.23 6.97
N ALA A 53 -2.25 7.98 7.30
CA ALA A 53 -1.03 7.63 8.02
C ALA A 53 0.19 7.47 7.11
N MET A 54 0.06 6.88 5.94
CA MET A 54 1.20 6.34 5.20
C MET A 54 1.38 6.89 3.78
N PHE A 55 0.32 7.34 3.10
CA PHE A 55 0.37 7.70 1.69
C PHE A 55 1.41 8.78 1.38
N ILE A 56 1.38 9.90 2.11
CA ILE A 56 2.31 11.02 1.88
C ILE A 56 3.75 10.59 2.18
N ALA A 57 3.98 9.86 3.28
CA ALA A 57 5.32 9.43 3.66
C ALA A 57 5.94 8.51 2.59
N PHE A 58 5.20 7.50 2.14
CA PHE A 58 5.67 6.55 1.12
C PHE A 58 5.88 7.23 -0.23
N THR A 59 4.95 8.09 -0.66
CA THR A 59 5.10 8.87 -1.89
C THR A 59 6.36 9.74 -1.84
N THR A 60 6.59 10.44 -0.73
CA THR A 60 7.76 11.32 -0.57
C THR A 60 9.07 10.54 -0.64
N ILE A 61 9.15 9.38 0.02
CA ILE A 61 10.36 8.54 -0.02
C ILE A 61 10.64 8.06 -1.45
N LEU A 62 9.63 7.58 -2.15
CA LEU A 62 9.77 7.06 -3.52
C LEU A 62 10.17 8.15 -4.51
N VAL A 63 9.54 9.32 -4.42
CA VAL A 63 9.88 10.47 -5.27
C VAL A 63 11.29 10.97 -4.98
N ALA A 64 11.72 11.01 -3.73
CA ALA A 64 13.09 11.37 -3.36
C ALA A 64 14.12 10.38 -3.91
N ALA A 65 13.75 9.12 -4.13
CA ALA A 65 14.57 8.10 -4.77
C ALA A 65 14.54 8.15 -6.31
N GLY A 66 13.83 9.12 -6.89
CA GLY A 66 13.72 9.31 -8.34
C GLY A 66 12.54 8.61 -9.01
N ALA A 67 11.59 8.07 -8.22
CA ALA A 67 10.38 7.49 -8.80
C ALA A 67 9.46 8.59 -9.38
N PRO A 68 8.82 8.37 -10.54
CA PRO A 68 7.90 9.34 -11.12
C PRO A 68 6.68 9.54 -10.21
N VAL A 69 6.31 10.81 -10.00
CA VAL A 69 5.31 11.23 -8.99
C VAL A 69 3.94 10.63 -9.30
N ILE A 70 3.46 10.78 -10.55
CA ILE A 70 2.10 10.39 -10.94
C ILE A 70 1.90 8.88 -10.84
N PRO A 71 2.72 8.02 -11.47
CA PRO A 71 2.61 6.58 -11.31
C PRO A 71 2.71 6.11 -9.87
N THR A 72 3.63 6.67 -9.09
CA THR A 72 3.79 6.33 -7.67
C THR A 72 2.51 6.60 -6.88
N ALA A 73 1.94 7.79 -7.04
CA ALA A 73 0.70 8.17 -6.35
C ALA A 73 -0.48 7.29 -6.76
N ILE A 74 -0.64 7.01 -8.05
CA ILE A 74 -1.72 6.14 -8.57
C ILE A 74 -1.59 4.73 -8.00
N ILE A 75 -0.40 4.14 -8.06
CA ILE A 75 -0.16 2.77 -7.57
C ILE A 75 -0.45 2.67 -6.07
N LEU A 76 0.07 3.58 -5.25
CA LEU A 76 -0.18 3.56 -3.81
C LEU A 76 -1.67 3.75 -3.48
N ALA A 77 -2.39 4.62 -4.20
CA ALA A 77 -3.82 4.81 -4.02
C ALA A 77 -4.62 3.54 -4.35
N ILE A 78 -4.26 2.85 -5.44
CA ILE A 78 -4.91 1.60 -5.84
C ILE A 78 -4.60 0.48 -4.86
N LEU A 79 -3.34 0.34 -4.45
CA LEU A 79 -2.93 -0.69 -3.50
C LEU A 79 -3.57 -0.51 -2.12
N CYS A 80 -3.84 0.72 -1.69
CA CYS A 80 -4.61 0.95 -0.47
C CYS A 80 -6.01 0.35 -0.56
N ASN A 81 -6.70 0.52 -1.69
CA ASN A 81 -8.01 -0.09 -1.90
C ASN A 81 -7.92 -1.62 -1.96
N SER A 82 -6.94 -2.16 -2.66
CA SER A 82 -6.72 -3.61 -2.75
C SER A 82 -6.39 -4.23 -1.40
N ALA A 83 -5.66 -3.53 -0.54
CA ALA A 83 -5.34 -3.96 0.81
C ALA A 83 -6.58 -4.14 1.70
N SER A 84 -7.70 -3.50 1.38
CA SER A 84 -8.97 -3.69 2.10
C SER A 84 -9.45 -5.14 2.14
N PHE A 85 -9.08 -5.94 1.15
CA PHE A 85 -9.47 -7.34 1.07
C PHE A 85 -8.63 -8.26 1.95
N LEU A 86 -7.46 -7.80 2.45
CA LEU A 86 -6.56 -8.59 3.27
C LEU A 86 -7.22 -9.11 4.55
N THR A 87 -8.07 -8.29 5.16
CA THR A 87 -8.71 -8.65 6.43
C THR A 87 -10.21 -8.43 6.39
N HIS A 88 -10.93 -9.17 7.22
CA HIS A 88 -12.37 -9.01 7.38
C HIS A 88 -12.77 -7.69 8.05
N TYR A 89 -11.82 -6.89 8.50
CA TYR A 89 -11.99 -5.54 9.07
C TYR A 89 -11.29 -4.44 8.26
N GLY A 90 -10.78 -4.74 7.06
CA GLY A 90 -9.93 -3.83 6.27
C GLY A 90 -10.62 -2.54 5.80
N CYS A 91 -11.94 -2.55 5.67
CA CYS A 91 -12.74 -1.35 5.38
C CYS A 91 -14.13 -1.44 6.01
N GLY A 92 -14.93 -0.39 5.85
CA GLY A 92 -16.26 -0.32 6.49
C GLY A 92 -17.27 -1.37 6.03
N VAL A 93 -17.11 -1.95 4.85
CA VAL A 93 -18.04 -2.94 4.29
C VAL A 93 -17.61 -4.40 4.54
N THR A 94 -16.32 -4.66 4.72
CA THR A 94 -15.80 -6.04 4.89
C THR A 94 -16.35 -6.75 6.13
N PRO A 95 -16.55 -6.09 7.29
CA PRO A 95 -17.19 -6.74 8.43
C PRO A 95 -18.63 -7.18 8.16
N ILE A 96 -19.37 -6.44 7.33
CA ILE A 96 -20.76 -6.77 6.98
C ILE A 96 -20.79 -8.04 6.13
N PHE A 97 -19.94 -8.14 5.10
CA PHE A 97 -19.82 -9.35 4.29
C PHE A 97 -19.31 -10.53 5.08
N PHE A 98 -18.33 -10.34 5.95
CA PHE A 98 -17.82 -11.39 6.82
C PHE A 98 -18.90 -11.88 7.81
N GLY A 99 -19.68 -10.95 8.36
CA GLY A 99 -20.79 -11.25 9.29
C GLY A 99 -21.92 -12.09 8.68
N SER A 100 -22.01 -12.19 7.34
CA SER A 100 -22.96 -13.08 6.66
C SER A 100 -22.67 -14.56 6.87
N GLY A 101 -21.47 -14.91 7.36
CA GLY A 101 -21.12 -16.26 7.76
C GLY A 101 -20.78 -17.23 6.63
N PHE A 102 -20.62 -16.77 5.39
CA PHE A 102 -20.34 -17.64 4.25
C PHE A 102 -18.92 -18.22 4.24
N MET A 103 -17.96 -17.60 4.95
CA MET A 103 -16.59 -18.07 5.02
C MET A 103 -15.94 -17.80 6.39
N GLY A 104 -14.99 -18.66 6.75
CA GLY A 104 -14.21 -18.51 7.98
C GLY A 104 -13.10 -17.46 7.87
N GLN A 105 -12.59 -16.97 8.99
CA GLN A 105 -11.55 -15.95 9.05
C GLN A 105 -10.28 -16.35 8.30
N GLY A 106 -9.81 -17.59 8.49
CA GLY A 106 -8.59 -18.06 7.82
C GLY A 106 -8.73 -18.15 6.30
N GLU A 107 -9.93 -18.52 5.83
CA GLU A 107 -10.25 -18.57 4.42
C GLU A 107 -10.31 -17.16 3.80
N TRP A 108 -10.96 -16.21 4.50
CA TRP A 108 -10.96 -14.81 4.10
C TRP A 108 -9.56 -14.25 3.94
N TRP A 109 -8.70 -14.45 4.93
CA TRP A 109 -7.33 -13.93 4.90
C TRP A 109 -6.49 -14.56 3.80
N LYS A 110 -6.66 -15.87 3.57
CA LYS A 110 -5.96 -16.58 2.48
C LYS A 110 -6.36 -16.03 1.10
N ILE A 111 -7.65 -15.91 0.85
CA ILE A 111 -8.18 -15.39 -0.43
C ILE A 111 -7.80 -13.93 -0.59
N GLY A 112 -7.97 -13.12 0.44
CA GLY A 112 -7.59 -11.70 0.44
C GLY A 112 -6.10 -11.49 0.16
N PHE A 113 -5.23 -12.31 0.73
CA PHE A 113 -3.80 -12.27 0.45
C PHE A 113 -3.50 -12.59 -1.02
N ILE A 114 -4.10 -13.66 -1.57
CA ILE A 114 -3.90 -14.04 -2.98
C ILE A 114 -4.36 -12.90 -3.92
N ILE A 115 -5.55 -12.34 -3.69
CA ILE A 115 -6.08 -11.24 -4.50
C ILE A 115 -5.15 -10.03 -4.41
N THR A 116 -4.66 -9.70 -3.23
CA THR A 116 -3.77 -8.56 -3.04
C THR A 116 -2.42 -8.74 -3.74
N VAL A 117 -1.82 -9.93 -3.66
CA VAL A 117 -0.59 -10.25 -4.41
C VAL A 117 -0.83 -10.14 -5.91
N MET A 118 -1.95 -10.67 -6.42
CA MET A 118 -2.33 -10.51 -7.83
C MET A 118 -2.42 -9.03 -8.24
N HIS A 119 -3.03 -8.18 -7.44
CA HIS A 119 -3.11 -6.74 -7.71
C HIS A 119 -1.72 -6.09 -7.77
N ILE A 120 -0.83 -6.40 -6.82
CA ILE A 120 0.54 -5.89 -6.85
C ILE A 120 1.22 -6.30 -8.17
N VAL A 121 1.16 -7.58 -8.53
CA VAL A 121 1.77 -8.08 -9.77
C VAL A 121 1.19 -7.38 -11.01
N VAL A 122 -0.12 -7.29 -11.11
CA VAL A 122 -0.80 -6.63 -12.25
C VAL A 122 -0.36 -5.18 -12.39
N TRP A 123 -0.34 -4.42 -11.28
CA TRP A 123 0.05 -3.01 -11.34
C TRP A 123 1.54 -2.80 -11.59
N MET A 124 2.41 -3.71 -11.15
CA MET A 124 3.85 -3.64 -11.46
C MET A 124 4.14 -4.06 -12.90
N VAL A 125 3.49 -5.13 -13.39
CA VAL A 125 3.80 -5.73 -14.71
C VAL A 125 3.04 -5.06 -15.85
N LEU A 126 1.81 -4.62 -15.63
CA LEU A 126 0.98 -4.00 -16.66
C LEU A 126 0.78 -2.51 -16.40
N GLY A 127 0.48 -2.13 -15.16
CA GLY A 127 0.17 -0.74 -14.82
C GLY A 127 1.33 0.22 -15.08
N LEU A 128 2.52 -0.08 -14.59
CA LEU A 128 3.70 0.75 -14.81
C LEU A 128 4.06 0.93 -16.29
N PRO A 129 4.19 -0.14 -17.11
CA PRO A 129 4.45 0.02 -18.53
C PRO A 129 3.39 0.82 -19.27
N ILE A 130 2.10 0.62 -18.95
CA ILE A 130 1.02 1.39 -19.57
C ILE A 130 1.15 2.88 -19.22
N MET A 131 1.44 3.22 -17.97
CA MET A 131 1.68 4.61 -17.57
C MET A 131 2.89 5.20 -18.27
N GLY A 132 3.93 4.41 -18.54
CA GLY A 132 5.08 4.80 -19.35
C GLY A 132 4.70 5.13 -20.80
N ILE A 133 3.88 4.29 -21.44
CA ILE A 133 3.38 4.52 -22.80
C ILE A 133 2.51 5.79 -22.85
N LEU A 134 1.76 6.08 -21.79
CA LEU A 134 0.93 7.28 -21.67
C LEU A 134 1.73 8.56 -21.33
N GLY A 135 3.05 8.47 -21.23
CA GLY A 135 3.91 9.62 -20.95
C GLY A 135 3.83 10.15 -19.50
N MET A 136 3.47 9.28 -18.55
CA MET A 136 3.36 9.65 -17.13
C MET A 136 4.68 9.43 -16.36
N MET A 137 5.69 8.85 -17.00
CA MET A 137 6.99 8.55 -16.38
C MET A 137 8.01 9.66 -16.60
#